data_d76f623df083f9c32a86f76483b78f01
#
_entry.id   d76f623df083f9c32a86f76483b78f01
#
_cell.length_a   1.000
_cell.length_b   1.000
_cell.length_c   1.000
_cell.angle_alpha   90.00
_cell.angle_beta   90.00
_cell.angle_gamma   90.00
#
_symmetry.space_group_name_H-M   'P 1'
#
loop_
_entity.id
_entity.type
_entity.pdbx_description
1 polymer ?
#
loop_
_entity_poly.entity_id
_entity_poly.type
_entity_poly.pdbx_seq_one_letter_code
_entity_poly.pdbx_strand_id
1 'polypeptide(L)'
;MYSVKEDFPSSKEYIYMNTAAISLKPIQVIKAVTSFEESYEISGTANFSDNFEDQVLEEARSKVSNLINCRIDDVAIVTNTSEGMNFAAHAIKMSPGSNVVSTDLEFPTVTYPWLRIAKGEKLDVRFALNRDGVVAIEDLEKLVDDKTKVIALSHVEYSSGFRFDLKEVADLAHKHGALLVVDAIQSLGVIPFDVKREDVDVLVSAAYKWLLGPFGAGFLYMRDGIYHDVEPIFAGWRSKENHEVFEPLKLSFAKTARKFEYGGMPYSAIYGFSRALKYILDLGVEEINNHVTDITQELMDGLKDLGAKFFTPFDRHRRAGIVTAKFDGLDCDTLVNELKKERVVISKRFGALRFSPHIYNTQGDVERVLHIINEIMKRSR
;
A
#
# COMPACT_ATOMS: atom_id res chain seq x y z
N MET A 1 -14.50 -10.73 -16.78
CA MET A 1 -14.44 -11.06 -15.34
C MET A 1 -15.84 -11.48 -14.87
N TYR A 2 -16.00 -12.59 -14.15
CA TYR A 2 -17.28 -12.94 -13.52
C TYR A 2 -17.67 -11.82 -12.54
N SER A 3 -18.97 -11.50 -12.45
CA SER A 3 -19.42 -10.43 -11.55
C SER A 3 -19.12 -10.80 -10.10
N VAL A 4 -18.18 -10.10 -9.49
CA VAL A 4 -17.82 -10.25 -8.07
C VAL A 4 -18.69 -9.38 -7.14
N LYS A 5 -19.70 -8.66 -7.67
CA LYS A 5 -20.57 -7.76 -6.86
C LYS A 5 -21.26 -8.46 -5.69
N GLU A 6 -21.56 -9.75 -5.82
CA GLU A 6 -22.17 -10.53 -4.73
C GLU A 6 -21.26 -10.66 -3.51
N ASP A 7 -19.95 -10.64 -3.72
CA ASP A 7 -18.96 -10.69 -2.65
C ASP A 7 -18.83 -9.36 -1.87
N PHE A 8 -19.35 -8.26 -2.44
CA PHE A 8 -19.27 -6.90 -1.88
C PHE A 8 -20.67 -6.30 -1.69
N PRO A 9 -21.42 -6.66 -0.65
CA PRO A 9 -22.82 -6.23 -0.48
C PRO A 9 -23.05 -4.73 -0.60
N SER A 10 -22.16 -3.90 -0.07
CA SER A 10 -22.26 -2.44 -0.13
C SER A 10 -22.16 -1.88 -1.56
N SER A 11 -21.58 -2.62 -2.52
CA SER A 11 -21.51 -2.18 -3.92
C SER A 11 -22.87 -2.21 -4.64
N LYS A 12 -23.89 -2.81 -4.02
CA LYS A 12 -25.28 -2.78 -4.50
C LYS A 12 -26.00 -1.46 -4.13
N GLU A 13 -25.54 -0.80 -3.05
CA GLU A 13 -26.16 0.41 -2.52
C GLU A 13 -25.40 1.68 -2.92
N TYR A 14 -24.08 1.56 -3.09
CA TYR A 14 -23.16 2.66 -3.34
C TYR A 14 -22.30 2.38 -4.57
N ILE A 15 -22.04 3.40 -5.38
CA ILE A 15 -20.93 3.42 -6.31
C ILE A 15 -19.70 3.81 -5.52
N TYR A 16 -18.92 2.81 -5.09
CA TYR A 16 -17.78 3.04 -4.20
C TYR A 16 -16.49 3.11 -5.00
N MET A 17 -15.94 4.31 -5.17
CA MET A 17 -14.67 4.58 -5.88
C MET A 17 -13.66 5.25 -4.95
N ASN A 18 -13.49 4.71 -3.72
CA ASN A 18 -12.59 5.29 -2.70
C ASN A 18 -11.63 4.27 -2.07
N THR A 19 -11.24 3.25 -2.85
CA THR A 19 -10.30 2.18 -2.43
C THR A 19 -8.96 2.73 -1.94
N ALA A 20 -8.46 3.81 -2.56
CA ALA A 20 -7.21 4.46 -2.14
C ALA A 20 -7.26 5.05 -0.71
N ALA A 21 -8.42 5.19 -0.11
CA ALA A 21 -8.59 5.49 1.31
C ALA A 21 -8.79 4.20 2.12
N ILE A 22 -9.85 3.46 1.83
CA ILE A 22 -10.21 2.18 2.46
C ILE A 22 -10.99 1.36 1.43
N SER A 23 -10.70 0.08 1.25
CA SER A 23 -11.50 -0.79 0.36
C SER A 23 -12.80 -1.27 0.99
N LEU A 24 -13.78 -1.61 0.15
CA LEU A 24 -14.77 -2.59 0.55
C LEU A 24 -14.07 -3.95 0.73
N LYS A 25 -14.59 -4.78 1.61
CA LYS A 25 -14.04 -6.11 1.88
C LYS A 25 -14.98 -7.19 1.35
N PRO A 26 -14.44 -8.26 0.76
CA PRO A 26 -15.25 -9.41 0.40
C PRO A 26 -15.90 -10.00 1.65
N ILE A 27 -17.15 -10.47 1.54
CA ILE A 27 -17.90 -11.05 2.66
C ILE A 27 -17.16 -12.24 3.28
N GLN A 28 -16.38 -12.98 2.51
CA GLN A 28 -15.56 -14.09 2.96
C GLN A 28 -14.48 -13.64 3.94
N VAL A 29 -13.89 -12.46 3.72
CA VAL A 29 -12.90 -11.87 4.63
C VAL A 29 -13.54 -11.44 5.94
N ILE A 30 -14.72 -10.79 5.87
CA ILE A 30 -15.48 -10.38 7.05
C ILE A 30 -15.86 -11.60 7.89
N LYS A 31 -16.43 -12.64 7.26
CA LYS A 31 -16.78 -13.89 7.92
C LYS A 31 -15.58 -14.57 8.58
N ALA A 32 -14.42 -14.56 7.92
CA ALA A 32 -13.20 -15.16 8.46
C ALA A 32 -12.76 -14.46 9.75
N VAL A 33 -12.75 -13.12 9.78
CA VAL A 33 -12.40 -12.34 10.97
C VAL A 33 -13.41 -12.63 12.10
N THR A 34 -14.71 -12.56 11.80
CA THR A 34 -15.76 -12.79 12.81
C THR A 34 -15.70 -14.21 13.38
N SER A 35 -15.57 -15.24 12.53
CA SER A 35 -15.47 -16.63 13.01
C SER A 35 -14.21 -16.90 13.84
N PHE A 36 -13.11 -16.20 13.52
CA PHE A 36 -11.89 -16.30 14.33
C PHE A 36 -12.13 -15.74 15.74
N GLU A 37 -12.70 -14.53 15.84
CA GLU A 37 -13.00 -13.90 17.13
C GLU A 37 -14.01 -14.72 17.94
N GLU A 38 -15.08 -15.20 17.30
CA GLU A 38 -16.08 -16.07 17.96
C GLU A 38 -15.44 -17.35 18.53
N SER A 39 -14.55 -18.00 17.76
CA SER A 39 -13.86 -19.21 18.21
C SER A 39 -12.95 -18.94 19.41
N TYR A 40 -12.22 -17.82 19.40
CA TYR A 40 -11.35 -17.42 20.50
C TYR A 40 -12.14 -17.09 21.77
N GLU A 41 -13.18 -16.27 21.65
CA GLU A 41 -14.00 -15.86 22.79
C GLU A 41 -14.74 -17.03 23.46
N ILE A 42 -15.18 -18.00 22.66
CA ILE A 42 -15.87 -19.19 23.19
C ILE A 42 -14.90 -20.18 23.84
N SER A 43 -13.74 -20.40 23.26
CA SER A 43 -12.86 -21.53 23.60
C SER A 43 -11.57 -21.09 24.30
N GLY A 44 -11.22 -19.81 24.27
CA GLY A 44 -9.96 -19.32 24.83
C GLY A 44 -8.76 -20.12 24.29
N THR A 45 -7.86 -20.50 25.17
CA THR A 45 -6.68 -21.29 24.83
C THR A 45 -6.94 -22.75 24.50
N ALA A 46 -8.18 -23.23 24.63
CA ALA A 46 -8.51 -24.62 24.27
C ALA A 46 -8.36 -24.88 22.76
N ASN A 47 -8.64 -23.85 21.94
CA ASN A 47 -8.49 -23.91 20.47
C ASN A 47 -7.44 -22.91 19.92
N PHE A 48 -6.77 -22.17 20.80
CA PHE A 48 -5.79 -21.15 20.44
C PHE A 48 -4.47 -21.46 21.18
N SER A 49 -3.58 -22.14 20.49
CA SER A 49 -2.26 -22.51 20.98
C SER A 49 -1.16 -21.69 20.27
N ASP A 50 0.03 -21.67 20.85
CA ASP A 50 1.21 -21.02 20.24
C ASP A 50 1.47 -21.55 18.82
N ASN A 51 1.27 -22.84 18.59
CA ASN A 51 1.38 -23.44 17.26
C ASN A 51 0.33 -22.89 16.28
N PHE A 52 -0.88 -22.57 16.73
CA PHE A 52 -1.91 -21.97 15.89
C PHE A 52 -1.58 -20.51 15.56
N GLU A 53 -1.03 -19.75 16.50
CA GLU A 53 -0.50 -18.41 16.26
C GLU A 53 0.54 -18.40 15.12
N ASP A 54 1.49 -19.32 15.19
CA ASP A 54 2.53 -19.47 14.18
C ASP A 54 1.97 -19.86 12.81
N GLN A 55 0.98 -20.75 12.78
CA GLN A 55 0.29 -21.13 11.54
C GLN A 55 -0.41 -19.94 10.88
N VAL A 56 -1.06 -19.06 11.66
CA VAL A 56 -1.73 -17.85 11.14
C VAL A 56 -0.72 -16.90 10.50
N LEU A 57 0.42 -16.68 11.15
CA LEU A 57 1.50 -15.82 10.61
C LEU A 57 2.16 -16.45 9.39
N GLU A 58 2.45 -17.76 9.44
CA GLU A 58 3.09 -18.48 8.34
C GLU A 58 2.22 -18.51 7.09
N GLU A 59 0.92 -18.73 7.24
CA GLU A 59 -0.03 -18.71 6.13
C GLU A 59 -0.07 -17.31 5.46
N ALA A 60 -0.04 -16.24 6.26
CA ALA A 60 -0.02 -14.88 5.75
C ALA A 60 1.31 -14.58 5.01
N ARG A 61 2.47 -14.92 5.62
CA ARG A 61 3.79 -14.77 4.98
C ARG A 61 3.89 -15.53 3.66
N SER A 62 3.42 -16.79 3.63
CA SER A 62 3.41 -17.62 2.43
C SER A 62 2.61 -16.98 1.28
N LYS A 63 1.43 -16.40 1.57
CA LYS A 63 0.64 -15.72 0.54
C LYS A 63 1.24 -14.39 0.09
N VAL A 64 1.86 -13.63 1.00
CA VAL A 64 2.62 -12.44 0.65
C VAL A 64 3.80 -12.82 -0.25
N SER A 65 4.57 -13.85 0.11
CA SER A 65 5.72 -14.28 -0.70
C SER A 65 5.31 -14.71 -2.11
N ASN A 66 4.16 -15.36 -2.26
CA ASN A 66 3.59 -15.68 -3.57
C ASN A 66 3.16 -14.44 -4.35
N LEU A 67 2.54 -13.45 -3.67
CA LEU A 67 2.05 -12.23 -4.29
C LEU A 67 3.18 -11.37 -4.90
N ILE A 68 4.36 -11.33 -4.24
CA ILE A 68 5.48 -10.47 -4.63
C ILE A 68 6.72 -11.24 -5.13
N ASN A 69 6.62 -12.56 -5.31
CA ASN A 69 7.68 -13.45 -5.79
C ASN A 69 8.99 -13.39 -4.96
N CYS A 70 8.89 -13.53 -3.64
CA CYS A 70 10.05 -13.59 -2.75
C CYS A 70 10.11 -14.90 -1.95
N ARG A 71 11.14 -15.04 -1.11
CA ARG A 71 11.21 -16.12 -0.11
C ARG A 71 10.33 -15.77 1.07
N ILE A 72 9.75 -16.78 1.72
CA ILE A 72 8.93 -16.58 2.93
C ILE A 72 9.75 -15.98 4.08
N ASP A 73 11.03 -16.31 4.17
CA ASP A 73 11.97 -15.80 5.17
C ASP A 73 12.26 -14.30 5.04
N ASP A 74 12.00 -13.71 3.87
CA ASP A 74 12.19 -12.30 3.58
C ASP A 74 10.99 -11.44 4.03
N VAL A 75 9.93 -12.07 4.56
CA VAL A 75 8.68 -11.43 4.95
C VAL A 75 8.48 -11.44 6.46
N ALA A 76 8.11 -10.29 7.02
CA ALA A 76 7.56 -10.14 8.36
C ALA A 76 6.15 -9.58 8.30
N ILE A 77 5.26 -10.04 9.18
CA ILE A 77 3.94 -9.47 9.34
C ILE A 77 4.04 -8.25 10.26
N VAL A 78 3.41 -7.16 9.86
CA VAL A 78 3.31 -5.90 10.60
C VAL A 78 1.85 -5.46 10.71
N THR A 79 1.56 -4.50 11.58
CA THR A 79 0.18 -4.06 11.79
C THR A 79 -0.30 -3.03 10.76
N ASN A 80 0.61 -2.27 10.19
CA ASN A 80 0.32 -1.22 9.20
C ASN A 80 1.60 -0.75 8.48
N THR A 81 1.43 0.02 7.40
CA THR A 81 2.55 0.56 6.61
C THR A 81 3.47 1.46 7.44
N SER A 82 2.93 2.28 8.34
CA SER A 82 3.76 3.18 9.16
C SER A 82 4.70 2.42 10.09
N GLU A 83 4.26 1.29 10.66
CA GLU A 83 5.11 0.41 11.45
C GLU A 83 6.26 -0.16 10.60
N GLY A 84 5.94 -0.73 9.44
CA GLY A 84 6.95 -1.29 8.54
C GLY A 84 7.95 -0.26 8.03
N MET A 85 7.51 0.96 7.68
CA MET A 85 8.39 2.05 7.26
C MET A 85 9.30 2.53 8.41
N ASN A 86 8.81 2.56 9.65
CA ASN A 86 9.66 2.85 10.82
C ASN A 86 10.67 1.74 11.06
N PHE A 87 10.30 0.46 10.93
CA PHE A 87 11.26 -0.63 11.00
C PHE A 87 12.36 -0.49 9.95
N ALA A 88 12.00 -0.24 8.69
CA ALA A 88 12.97 -0.02 7.63
C ALA A 88 13.92 1.13 7.95
N ALA A 89 13.38 2.29 8.35
CA ALA A 89 14.16 3.48 8.62
C ALA A 89 15.17 3.32 9.78
N HIS A 90 14.77 2.59 10.83
CA HIS A 90 15.64 2.38 11.99
C HIS A 90 16.58 1.18 11.84
N ALA A 91 16.26 0.23 10.95
CA ALA A 91 17.14 -0.90 10.65
C ALA A 91 18.32 -0.50 9.77
N ILE A 92 18.13 0.44 8.84
CA ILE A 92 19.17 0.87 7.92
C ILE A 92 20.14 1.80 8.66
N LYS A 93 21.41 1.39 8.75
CA LYS A 93 22.46 2.17 9.41
C LYS A 93 22.78 3.43 8.61
N MET A 94 22.52 4.59 9.22
CA MET A 94 22.86 5.89 8.67
C MET A 94 24.21 6.37 9.24
N SER A 95 25.01 7.05 8.43
CA SER A 95 26.25 7.68 8.86
C SER A 95 26.08 9.20 8.93
N PRO A 96 26.76 9.91 9.82
CA PRO A 96 26.72 11.38 9.83
C PRO A 96 27.07 11.97 8.45
N GLY A 97 26.21 12.86 7.95
CA GLY A 97 26.38 13.49 6.64
C GLY A 97 25.83 12.68 5.47
N SER A 98 25.24 11.50 5.69
CA SER A 98 24.45 10.81 4.67
C SER A 98 23.12 11.49 4.41
N ASN A 99 22.48 11.12 3.31
CA ASN A 99 21.18 11.65 2.96
C ASN A 99 20.18 10.56 2.53
N VAL A 100 18.91 10.93 2.60
CA VAL A 100 17.77 10.20 2.06
C VAL A 100 17.11 11.06 1.00
N VAL A 101 16.76 10.47 -0.12
CA VAL A 101 16.01 11.13 -1.20
C VAL A 101 14.57 10.60 -1.22
N SER A 102 13.61 11.50 -1.36
CA SER A 102 12.18 11.21 -1.45
C SER A 102 11.48 12.21 -2.36
N THR A 103 10.15 12.29 -2.33
CA THR A 103 9.38 13.23 -3.13
C THR A 103 8.42 14.07 -2.29
N ASP A 104 7.96 15.20 -2.81
CA ASP A 104 6.97 16.06 -2.16
C ASP A 104 5.52 15.59 -2.35
N LEU A 105 5.31 14.51 -3.13
CA LEU A 105 4.00 13.88 -3.31
C LEU A 105 3.68 12.83 -2.25
N GLU A 106 4.67 12.43 -1.45
CA GLU A 106 4.56 11.29 -0.54
C GLU A 106 3.49 11.46 0.53
N PHE A 107 2.88 10.33 0.88
CA PHE A 107 2.14 10.25 2.12
C PHE A 107 3.12 10.30 3.31
N PRO A 108 2.78 11.01 4.41
CA PRO A 108 3.70 11.19 5.55
C PRO A 108 4.31 9.92 6.14
N THR A 109 3.68 8.78 5.95
CA THR A 109 4.20 7.46 6.35
C THR A 109 5.59 7.17 5.77
N VAL A 110 5.84 7.61 4.53
CA VAL A 110 7.13 7.40 3.84
C VAL A 110 8.20 8.33 4.39
N THR A 111 7.89 9.59 4.60
CA THR A 111 8.89 10.65 4.88
C THR A 111 9.15 10.89 6.36
N TYR A 112 8.13 10.77 7.23
CA TYR A 112 8.24 11.10 8.65
C TYR A 112 9.26 10.27 9.42
N PRO A 113 9.46 8.97 9.19
CA PRO A 113 10.50 8.21 9.85
C PRO A 113 11.90 8.80 9.61
N TRP A 114 12.22 9.15 8.37
CA TRP A 114 13.50 9.77 8.00
C TRP A 114 13.67 11.17 8.56
N LEU A 115 12.64 12.02 8.49
CA LEU A 115 12.63 13.34 9.10
C LEU A 115 12.78 13.27 10.62
N ARG A 116 12.26 12.22 11.27
CA ARG A 116 12.43 11.99 12.70
C ARG A 116 13.87 11.63 13.04
N ILE A 117 14.50 10.76 12.27
CA ILE A 117 15.91 10.38 12.43
C ILE A 117 16.80 11.59 12.18
N ALA A 118 16.55 12.36 11.13
CA ALA A 118 17.31 13.54 10.77
C ALA A 118 17.37 14.60 11.88
N LYS A 119 16.34 14.70 12.73
CA LYS A 119 16.35 15.62 13.89
C LYS A 119 17.36 15.23 14.97
N GLY A 120 17.73 13.96 15.08
CA GLY A 120 18.67 13.45 16.09
C GLY A 120 20.08 13.22 15.56
N GLU A 121 20.22 13.11 14.26
CA GLU A 121 21.47 12.79 13.57
C GLU A 121 21.77 13.85 12.50
N LYS A 122 23.04 13.97 12.10
CA LYS A 122 23.44 14.87 10.99
C LYS A 122 23.09 14.21 9.65
N LEU A 123 21.80 14.02 9.40
CA LEU A 123 21.21 13.43 8.21
C LEU A 123 20.47 14.49 7.41
N ASP A 124 20.62 14.48 6.10
CA ASP A 124 19.85 15.32 5.16
C ASP A 124 18.69 14.52 4.54
N VAL A 125 17.52 15.14 4.41
CA VAL A 125 16.37 14.54 3.69
C VAL A 125 16.01 15.48 2.55
N ARG A 126 16.17 14.99 1.32
CA ARG A 126 16.00 15.77 0.08
C ARG A 126 14.73 15.36 -0.62
N PHE A 127 14.03 16.32 -1.20
CA PHE A 127 12.74 16.07 -1.86
C PHE A 127 12.79 16.50 -3.33
N ALA A 128 12.54 15.57 -4.24
CA ALA A 128 12.22 15.88 -5.63
C ALA A 128 10.82 16.51 -5.69
N LEU A 129 10.72 17.63 -6.41
CA LEU A 129 9.48 18.39 -6.51
C LEU A 129 8.64 17.89 -7.69
N ASN A 130 7.36 17.69 -7.44
CA ASN A 130 6.44 17.28 -8.47
C ASN A 130 6.08 18.44 -9.43
N ARG A 131 5.65 18.08 -10.63
CA ARG A 131 5.03 18.98 -11.61
C ARG A 131 3.68 18.38 -11.99
N ASP A 132 2.60 19.03 -11.59
CA ASP A 132 1.23 18.60 -11.86
C ASP A 132 0.94 17.11 -11.49
N GLY A 133 1.46 16.68 -10.34
CA GLY A 133 1.23 15.35 -9.82
C GLY A 133 2.19 14.25 -10.32
N VAL A 134 3.24 14.63 -11.06
CA VAL A 134 4.26 13.74 -11.61
C VAL A 134 5.65 14.14 -11.11
N VAL A 135 6.50 13.17 -10.79
CA VAL A 135 7.92 13.36 -10.51
C VAL A 135 8.73 12.69 -11.61
N ALA A 136 9.64 13.45 -12.22
CA ALA A 136 10.54 12.91 -13.23
C ALA A 136 11.75 12.24 -12.58
N ILE A 137 12.28 11.18 -13.20
CA ILE A 137 13.47 10.49 -12.68
C ILE A 137 14.68 11.40 -12.61
N GLU A 138 14.81 12.33 -13.58
CA GLU A 138 15.89 13.30 -13.63
C GLU A 138 15.89 14.28 -12.43
N ASP A 139 14.74 14.46 -11.78
CA ASP A 139 14.66 15.29 -10.59
C ASP A 139 15.12 14.52 -9.34
N LEU A 140 14.95 13.19 -9.31
CA LEU A 140 15.60 12.30 -8.32
C LEU A 140 17.11 12.23 -8.55
N GLU A 141 17.57 12.05 -9.80
CA GLU A 141 18.99 11.98 -10.16
C GLU A 141 19.78 13.18 -9.66
N LYS A 142 19.23 14.41 -9.76
CA LYS A 142 19.87 15.63 -9.27
C LYS A 142 20.12 15.67 -7.76
N LEU A 143 19.38 14.86 -7.00
CA LEU A 143 19.41 14.84 -5.54
C LEU A 143 20.24 13.68 -4.98
N VAL A 144 20.44 12.63 -5.79
CA VAL A 144 21.21 11.44 -5.41
C VAL A 144 22.71 11.68 -5.60
N ASP A 145 23.49 11.32 -4.61
CA ASP A 145 24.96 11.39 -4.61
C ASP A 145 25.55 10.19 -3.84
N ASP A 146 26.90 10.10 -3.76
CA ASP A 146 27.60 9.02 -3.09
C ASP A 146 27.38 8.96 -1.56
N LYS A 147 26.72 9.96 -1.00
CA LYS A 147 26.29 9.99 0.42
C LYS A 147 24.84 9.54 0.57
N THR A 148 24.11 9.34 -0.50
CA THR A 148 22.74 8.83 -0.46
C THR A 148 22.78 7.40 0.05
N LYS A 149 21.99 7.10 1.08
CA LYS A 149 21.85 5.76 1.67
C LYS A 149 20.52 5.12 1.35
N VAL A 150 19.51 5.94 1.09
CA VAL A 150 18.14 5.47 0.81
C VAL A 150 17.49 6.38 -0.21
N ILE A 151 16.80 5.78 -1.17
CA ILE A 151 15.68 6.41 -1.88
C ILE A 151 14.41 5.80 -1.29
N ALA A 152 13.55 6.63 -0.69
CA ALA A 152 12.30 6.19 -0.06
C ALA A 152 11.11 6.83 -0.77
N LEU A 153 10.26 6.02 -1.38
CA LEU A 153 9.10 6.51 -2.14
C LEU A 153 7.93 5.51 -2.17
N SER A 154 6.76 6.00 -2.54
CA SER A 154 5.60 5.18 -2.89
C SER A 154 5.70 4.65 -4.30
N HIS A 155 5.40 3.37 -4.55
CA HIS A 155 5.29 2.85 -5.92
C HIS A 155 4.23 3.60 -6.74
N VAL A 156 3.12 3.93 -6.08
CA VAL A 156 2.03 4.75 -6.64
C VAL A 156 1.67 5.86 -5.67
N GLU A 157 1.70 7.08 -6.15
CA GLU A 157 1.39 8.26 -5.36
C GLU A 157 -0.09 8.34 -4.99
N TYR A 158 -0.35 8.50 -3.68
CA TYR A 158 -1.71 8.47 -3.14
C TYR A 158 -2.61 9.62 -3.61
N SER A 159 -1.99 10.71 -4.01
CA SER A 159 -2.68 11.95 -4.38
C SER A 159 -2.99 12.03 -5.87
N SER A 160 -2.04 11.68 -6.71
CA SER A 160 -2.14 11.79 -8.18
C SER A 160 -2.38 10.46 -8.88
N GLY A 161 -2.03 9.35 -8.25
CA GLY A 161 -2.01 8.03 -8.90
C GLY A 161 -0.82 7.82 -9.83
N PHE A 162 0.15 8.75 -9.84
CA PHE A 162 1.38 8.59 -10.58
C PHE A 162 2.13 7.34 -10.11
N ARG A 163 2.61 6.54 -11.06
CA ARG A 163 3.37 5.32 -10.82
C ARG A 163 4.81 5.48 -11.27
N PHE A 164 5.75 5.21 -10.38
CA PHE A 164 7.18 5.11 -10.69
C PHE A 164 7.50 3.81 -11.43
N ASP A 165 8.47 3.87 -12.35
CA ASP A 165 9.22 2.68 -12.79
C ASP A 165 10.25 2.34 -11.69
N LEU A 166 9.93 1.33 -10.88
CA LEU A 166 10.77 0.98 -9.72
C LEU A 166 12.12 0.44 -10.15
N LYS A 167 12.22 -0.24 -11.31
CA LYS A 167 13.51 -0.73 -11.80
C LYS A 167 14.44 0.42 -12.14
N GLU A 168 13.93 1.48 -12.77
CA GLU A 168 14.69 2.69 -13.06
C GLU A 168 15.17 3.38 -11.78
N VAL A 169 14.30 3.47 -10.76
CA VAL A 169 14.67 4.04 -9.45
C VAL A 169 15.67 3.15 -8.70
N ALA A 170 15.52 1.82 -8.76
CA ALA A 170 16.45 0.87 -8.18
C ALA A 170 17.84 0.99 -8.81
N ASP A 171 17.92 1.08 -10.13
CA ASP A 171 19.19 1.26 -10.85
C ASP A 171 19.89 2.56 -10.43
N LEU A 172 19.13 3.64 -10.27
CA LEU A 172 19.65 4.90 -9.73
C LEU A 172 20.17 4.74 -8.30
N ALA A 173 19.40 4.11 -7.40
CA ALA A 173 19.80 3.90 -6.02
C ALA A 173 21.08 3.05 -5.93
N HIS A 174 21.08 1.88 -6.58
CA HIS A 174 22.17 0.92 -6.50
C HIS A 174 23.47 1.42 -7.14
N LYS A 175 23.39 2.24 -8.19
CA LYS A 175 24.54 2.91 -8.80
C LYS A 175 25.33 3.75 -7.77
N HIS A 176 24.67 4.29 -6.77
CA HIS A 176 25.27 5.10 -5.71
C HIS A 176 25.41 4.34 -4.37
N GLY A 177 25.14 3.02 -4.37
CA GLY A 177 25.21 2.20 -3.15
C GLY A 177 24.09 2.50 -2.14
N ALA A 178 23.00 3.10 -2.57
CA ALA A 178 21.80 3.36 -1.79
C ALA A 178 20.80 2.19 -1.89
N LEU A 179 19.93 2.08 -0.89
CA LEU A 179 18.81 1.12 -0.88
C LEU A 179 17.52 1.78 -1.37
N LEU A 180 16.69 1.01 -2.08
CA LEU A 180 15.35 1.42 -2.48
C LEU A 180 14.33 0.89 -1.47
N VAL A 181 13.65 1.80 -0.76
CA VAL A 181 12.59 1.53 0.22
C VAL A 181 11.25 1.99 -0.32
N VAL A 182 10.30 1.07 -0.50
CA VAL A 182 9.06 1.32 -1.23
C VAL A 182 7.83 1.11 -0.34
N ASP A 183 6.93 2.12 -0.30
CA ASP A 183 5.54 1.95 0.14
C ASP A 183 4.69 1.48 -1.04
N ALA A 184 4.18 0.27 -0.97
CA ALA A 184 3.38 -0.34 -2.02
C ALA A 184 1.87 -0.41 -1.69
N ILE A 185 1.41 0.34 -0.68
CA ILE A 185 0.01 0.29 -0.23
C ILE A 185 -1.00 0.75 -1.29
N GLN A 186 -0.56 1.52 -2.30
CA GLN A 186 -1.43 1.99 -3.39
C GLN A 186 -1.30 1.17 -4.69
N SER A 187 -0.47 0.13 -4.69
CA SER A 187 -0.19 -0.66 -5.89
C SER A 187 -0.47 -2.16 -5.76
N LEU A 188 -0.12 -2.77 -4.61
CA LEU A 188 -0.27 -4.21 -4.41
C LEU A 188 -1.74 -4.63 -4.36
N GLY A 189 -2.05 -5.71 -5.08
CA GLY A 189 -3.41 -6.20 -5.29
C GLY A 189 -4.06 -5.67 -6.57
N VAL A 190 -3.50 -4.62 -7.19
CA VAL A 190 -4.00 -4.05 -8.44
C VAL A 190 -2.94 -3.95 -9.53
N ILE A 191 -1.66 -3.99 -9.16
CA ILE A 191 -0.55 -4.06 -10.11
C ILE A 191 0.20 -5.37 -9.86
N PRO A 192 0.45 -6.20 -10.88
CA PRO A 192 1.34 -7.36 -10.77
C PRO A 192 2.73 -6.92 -10.32
N PHE A 193 3.29 -7.60 -9.33
CA PHE A 193 4.53 -7.18 -8.68
C PHE A 193 5.51 -8.35 -8.53
N ASP A 194 6.78 -8.09 -8.80
CA ASP A 194 7.88 -9.04 -8.61
C ASP A 194 9.08 -8.28 -8.03
N VAL A 195 9.39 -8.51 -6.75
CA VAL A 195 10.48 -7.80 -6.06
C VAL A 195 11.85 -8.02 -6.71
N LYS A 196 12.05 -9.15 -7.40
CA LYS A 196 13.31 -9.45 -8.09
C LYS A 196 13.45 -8.69 -9.40
N ARG A 197 12.34 -8.56 -10.15
CA ARG A 197 12.30 -7.80 -11.39
C ARG A 197 12.41 -6.31 -11.14
N GLU A 198 11.66 -5.80 -10.16
CA GLU A 198 11.66 -4.39 -9.76
C GLU A 198 12.92 -4.01 -8.96
N ASP A 199 13.68 -5.00 -8.50
CA ASP A 199 14.95 -4.86 -7.78
C ASP A 199 14.85 -4.03 -6.48
N VAL A 200 13.70 -4.16 -5.78
CA VAL A 200 13.40 -3.44 -4.53
C VAL A 200 14.13 -4.07 -3.35
N ASP A 201 14.68 -3.26 -2.46
CA ASP A 201 15.39 -3.71 -1.26
C ASP A 201 14.47 -3.91 -0.07
N VAL A 202 13.54 -2.98 0.13
CA VAL A 202 12.54 -3.03 1.19
C VAL A 202 11.19 -2.63 0.63
N LEU A 203 10.16 -3.45 0.90
CA LEU A 203 8.79 -3.19 0.47
C LEU A 203 7.84 -3.27 1.66
N VAL A 204 6.97 -2.28 1.79
CA VAL A 204 5.98 -2.25 2.87
C VAL A 204 4.57 -2.06 2.30
N SER A 205 3.60 -2.76 2.86
CA SER A 205 2.19 -2.53 2.54
C SER A 205 1.28 -2.91 3.70
N ALA A 206 0.09 -2.33 3.75
CA ALA A 206 -0.99 -2.75 4.64
C ALA A 206 -2.20 -3.29 3.88
N ALA A 207 -3.01 -4.10 4.56
CA ALA A 207 -4.07 -4.89 3.96
C ALA A 207 -5.31 -4.10 3.52
N TYR A 208 -5.64 -2.99 4.17
CA TYR A 208 -6.97 -2.38 4.19
C TYR A 208 -7.35 -1.54 2.95
N LYS A 209 -6.46 -1.45 1.96
CA LYS A 209 -6.73 -0.76 0.68
C LYS A 209 -6.87 -1.80 -0.45
N TRP A 210 -5.97 -1.77 -1.41
CA TRP A 210 -6.04 -2.58 -2.62
C TRP A 210 -5.90 -4.09 -2.39
N LEU A 211 -5.40 -4.49 -1.21
CA LEU A 211 -5.36 -5.91 -0.79
C LEU A 211 -6.67 -6.41 -0.16
N LEU A 212 -7.74 -5.59 -0.10
CA LEU A 212 -9.09 -5.95 0.33
C LEU A 212 -9.18 -6.54 1.76
N GLY A 213 -8.15 -6.36 2.56
CA GLY A 213 -8.02 -6.92 3.91
C GLY A 213 -8.48 -5.97 5.03
N PRO A 214 -8.44 -6.43 6.29
CA PRO A 214 -8.80 -5.63 7.45
C PRO A 214 -7.70 -4.63 7.85
N PHE A 215 -8.03 -3.68 8.73
CA PHE A 215 -7.03 -2.93 9.49
C PHE A 215 -6.30 -3.85 10.48
N GLY A 216 -5.10 -3.45 10.89
CA GLY A 216 -4.29 -4.19 11.85
C GLY A 216 -3.43 -5.30 11.23
N ALA A 217 -3.38 -5.40 9.91
CA ALA A 217 -2.52 -6.34 9.20
C ALA A 217 -1.83 -5.69 8.00
N GLY A 218 -0.61 -6.13 7.74
CA GLY A 218 0.24 -5.73 6.64
C GLY A 218 1.53 -6.54 6.66
N PHE A 219 2.51 -6.15 5.86
CA PHE A 219 3.79 -6.84 5.82
C PHE A 219 4.96 -5.88 5.53
N LEU A 220 6.13 -6.32 5.96
CA LEU A 220 7.44 -5.80 5.60
C LEU A 220 8.19 -6.92 4.85
N TYR A 221 8.59 -6.65 3.62
CA TYR A 221 9.59 -7.42 2.89
C TYR A 221 10.93 -6.71 3.03
N MET A 222 11.97 -7.48 3.27
CA MET A 222 13.34 -7.00 3.27
C MET A 222 14.20 -8.02 2.52
N ARG A 223 14.96 -7.57 1.52
CA ARG A 223 15.81 -8.42 0.69
C ARG A 223 16.77 -9.25 1.53
N ASP A 224 16.99 -10.50 1.15
CA ASP A 224 18.02 -11.36 1.72
C ASP A 224 19.39 -10.68 1.70
N GLY A 225 20.12 -10.80 2.79
CA GLY A 225 21.38 -10.09 3.03
C GLY A 225 21.22 -8.77 3.81
N ILE A 226 20.14 -8.01 3.61
CA ILE A 226 19.93 -6.75 4.35
C ILE A 226 19.55 -7.06 5.80
N TYR A 227 18.56 -7.91 6.04
CA TYR A 227 18.11 -8.20 7.40
C TYR A 227 19.13 -8.96 8.26
N HIS A 228 20.19 -9.55 7.67
CA HIS A 228 21.24 -10.21 8.46
C HIS A 228 22.03 -9.23 9.32
N ASP A 229 22.27 -8.03 8.80
CA ASP A 229 23.13 -7.01 9.42
C ASP A 229 22.34 -5.96 10.23
N VAL A 230 21.02 -6.11 10.32
CA VAL A 230 20.16 -5.16 11.00
C VAL A 230 19.50 -5.76 12.24
N GLU A 231 19.33 -4.94 13.28
CA GLU A 231 18.59 -5.28 14.48
C GLU A 231 17.30 -4.44 14.53
N PRO A 232 16.14 -5.07 14.84
CA PRO A 232 14.91 -4.31 14.99
C PRO A 232 15.00 -3.34 16.17
N ILE A 233 14.42 -2.14 16.01
CA ILE A 233 14.36 -1.15 17.09
C ILE A 233 13.50 -1.62 18.26
N PHE A 234 12.48 -2.42 17.99
CA PHE A 234 11.66 -3.07 19.00
C PHE A 234 12.00 -4.54 19.07
N ALA A 235 12.26 -5.03 20.28
CA ALA A 235 12.51 -6.43 20.56
C ALA A 235 11.47 -6.96 21.53
N GLY A 236 11.01 -8.17 21.29
CA GLY A 236 10.09 -8.85 22.17
C GLY A 236 10.25 -10.35 22.06
N TRP A 237 9.38 -11.09 22.74
CA TRP A 237 9.53 -12.53 22.89
C TRP A 237 9.51 -13.30 21.55
N ARG A 238 8.82 -12.78 20.52
CA ARG A 238 8.77 -13.38 19.18
C ARG A 238 9.94 -12.98 18.28
N SER A 239 10.76 -11.99 18.63
CA SER A 239 11.89 -11.54 17.80
C SER A 239 13.04 -12.56 17.72
N LYS A 240 13.03 -13.60 18.55
CA LYS A 240 14.12 -14.57 18.62
C LYS A 240 13.88 -15.81 17.74
N GLU A 241 14.94 -16.54 17.43
CA GLU A 241 14.93 -17.73 16.58
C GLU A 241 13.98 -18.82 17.12
N ASN A 242 14.12 -19.13 18.39
CA ASN A 242 13.27 -20.09 19.10
C ASN A 242 12.45 -19.36 20.15
N HIS A 243 11.37 -18.73 19.72
CA HIS A 243 10.54 -17.90 20.59
C HIS A 243 9.67 -18.69 21.59
N GLU A 244 9.51 -20.00 21.39
CA GLU A 244 8.82 -20.88 22.35
C GLU A 244 9.65 -21.12 23.64
N VAL A 245 10.97 -20.92 23.56
CA VAL A 245 11.87 -21.07 24.71
C VAL A 245 12.07 -19.73 25.41
N PHE A 246 11.46 -19.54 26.56
CA PHE A 246 11.56 -18.29 27.33
C PHE A 246 12.87 -18.20 28.12
N GLU A 247 13.81 -17.41 27.62
CA GLU A 247 15.10 -17.13 28.26
C GLU A 247 15.23 -15.62 28.54
N PRO A 248 14.70 -15.10 29.65
CA PRO A 248 14.58 -13.66 29.89
C PRO A 248 15.93 -12.93 30.01
N LEU A 249 17.02 -13.65 30.17
CA LEU A 249 18.38 -13.11 30.30
C LEU A 249 19.17 -13.17 29.01
N LYS A 250 18.57 -13.60 27.87
CA LYS A 250 19.27 -13.87 26.63
C LYS A 250 18.44 -13.46 25.43
N LEU A 251 18.96 -12.56 24.61
CA LEU A 251 18.36 -12.14 23.36
C LEU A 251 19.23 -12.63 22.19
N SER A 252 18.64 -13.43 21.31
CA SER A 252 19.23 -13.88 20.05
C SER A 252 18.19 -13.71 18.97
N PHE A 253 18.32 -12.70 18.12
CA PHE A 253 17.36 -12.42 17.06
C PHE A 253 17.25 -13.57 16.05
N ALA A 254 16.05 -13.76 15.50
CA ALA A 254 15.83 -14.64 14.37
C ALA A 254 16.70 -14.20 13.18
N LYS A 255 17.14 -15.19 12.38
CA LYS A 255 18.00 -14.95 11.21
C LYS A 255 17.21 -14.58 9.95
N THR A 256 15.92 -14.40 10.06
CA THR A 256 14.99 -14.05 8.99
C THR A 256 14.30 -12.72 9.29
N ALA A 257 13.50 -12.20 8.36
CA ALA A 257 12.71 -11.00 8.59
C ALA A 257 11.70 -11.14 9.76
N ARG A 258 11.38 -12.37 10.19
CA ARG A 258 10.52 -12.65 11.36
C ARG A 258 10.95 -11.94 12.64
N LYS A 259 12.22 -11.56 12.79
CA LYS A 259 12.68 -10.80 13.96
C LYS A 259 11.93 -9.47 14.18
N PHE A 260 11.29 -8.93 13.15
CA PHE A 260 10.45 -7.74 13.25
C PHE A 260 9.04 -8.02 13.82
N GLU A 261 8.64 -9.29 13.95
CA GLU A 261 7.42 -9.72 14.61
C GLU A 261 7.68 -9.85 16.11
N TYR A 262 7.64 -8.75 16.85
CA TYR A 262 8.24 -8.68 18.21
C TYR A 262 7.34 -9.15 19.35
N GLY A 263 6.01 -9.33 19.16
CA GLY A 263 5.10 -9.65 20.26
C GLY A 263 3.81 -10.31 19.84
N GLY A 264 2.82 -10.30 20.73
CA GLY A 264 1.47 -10.74 20.40
C GLY A 264 0.91 -9.89 19.26
N MET A 265 0.32 -10.55 18.28
CA MET A 265 -0.14 -9.93 17.04
C MET A 265 -1.67 -9.88 16.98
N PRO A 266 -2.29 -9.01 16.16
CA PRO A 266 -3.74 -9.00 15.93
C PRO A 266 -4.15 -10.18 15.03
N TYR A 267 -4.14 -11.40 15.59
CA TYR A 267 -4.27 -12.65 14.83
C TYR A 267 -5.54 -12.75 14.01
N SER A 268 -6.68 -12.26 14.50
CA SER A 268 -7.93 -12.23 13.72
C SER A 268 -7.81 -11.37 12.45
N ALA A 269 -7.15 -10.21 12.56
CA ALA A 269 -6.89 -9.34 11.41
C ALA A 269 -5.92 -10.02 10.43
N ILE A 270 -4.88 -10.69 10.92
CA ILE A 270 -3.89 -11.39 10.08
C ILE A 270 -4.54 -12.59 9.39
N TYR A 271 -5.41 -13.33 10.09
CA TYR A 271 -6.19 -14.40 9.50
C TYR A 271 -7.10 -13.88 8.38
N GLY A 272 -7.81 -12.76 8.64
CA GLY A 272 -8.60 -12.08 7.61
C GLY A 272 -7.76 -11.59 6.43
N PHE A 273 -6.55 -11.09 6.68
CA PHE A 273 -5.60 -10.69 5.64
C PHE A 273 -5.16 -11.88 4.78
N SER A 274 -4.86 -13.01 5.40
CA SER A 274 -4.55 -14.25 4.68
C SER A 274 -5.69 -14.68 3.75
N ARG A 275 -6.97 -14.51 4.15
CA ARG A 275 -8.14 -14.77 3.31
C ARG A 275 -8.30 -13.76 2.18
N ALA A 276 -7.99 -12.49 2.44
CA ALA A 276 -7.99 -11.44 1.40
C ALA A 276 -6.91 -11.70 0.34
N LEU A 277 -5.70 -12.06 0.75
CA LEU A 277 -4.64 -12.45 -0.17
C LEU A 277 -5.03 -13.65 -1.02
N LYS A 278 -5.63 -14.69 -0.40
CA LYS A 278 -6.15 -15.84 -1.16
C LYS A 278 -7.18 -15.41 -2.20
N TYR A 279 -8.11 -14.53 -1.83
CA TYR A 279 -9.15 -14.03 -2.74
C TYR A 279 -8.54 -13.30 -3.96
N ILE A 280 -7.52 -12.45 -3.74
CA ILE A 280 -6.82 -11.73 -4.82
C ILE A 280 -6.03 -12.70 -5.71
N LEU A 281 -5.31 -13.66 -5.10
CA LEU A 281 -4.52 -14.65 -5.84
C LEU A 281 -5.40 -15.59 -6.67
N ASP A 282 -6.56 -15.99 -6.14
CA ASP A 282 -7.54 -16.83 -6.88
C ASP A 282 -8.14 -16.08 -8.07
N LEU A 283 -8.36 -14.77 -7.97
CA LEU A 283 -8.84 -13.94 -9.08
C LEU A 283 -7.75 -13.66 -10.13
N GLY A 284 -6.49 -13.67 -9.71
CA GLY A 284 -5.35 -13.27 -10.53
C GLY A 284 -5.14 -11.75 -10.57
N VAL A 285 -3.94 -11.31 -10.18
CA VAL A 285 -3.61 -9.87 -10.12
C VAL A 285 -3.61 -9.22 -11.50
N GLU A 286 -3.21 -9.95 -12.55
CA GLU A 286 -3.28 -9.51 -13.95
C GLU A 286 -4.71 -9.20 -14.38
N GLU A 287 -5.67 -10.06 -14.04
CA GLU A 287 -7.08 -9.86 -14.36
C GLU A 287 -7.66 -8.65 -13.61
N ILE A 288 -7.26 -8.48 -12.34
CA ILE A 288 -7.63 -7.30 -11.54
C ILE A 288 -7.04 -6.04 -12.18
N ASN A 289 -5.77 -6.08 -12.58
CA ASN A 289 -5.08 -4.96 -13.22
C ASN A 289 -5.76 -4.54 -14.52
N ASN A 290 -6.06 -5.50 -15.39
CA ASN A 290 -6.74 -5.24 -16.67
C ASN A 290 -8.10 -4.57 -16.42
N HIS A 291 -8.91 -5.14 -15.53
CA HIS A 291 -10.24 -4.60 -15.21
C HIS A 291 -10.15 -3.16 -14.65
N VAL A 292 -9.29 -2.91 -13.65
CA VAL A 292 -9.15 -1.58 -13.03
C VAL A 292 -8.58 -0.57 -14.03
N THR A 293 -7.66 -0.99 -14.89
CA THR A 293 -7.09 -0.14 -15.94
C THR A 293 -8.16 0.28 -16.96
N ASP A 294 -9.02 -0.63 -17.38
CA ASP A 294 -10.11 -0.33 -18.33
C ASP A 294 -11.14 0.60 -17.70
N ILE A 295 -11.60 0.31 -16.47
CA ILE A 295 -12.54 1.18 -15.73
C ILE A 295 -11.95 2.59 -15.51
N THR A 296 -10.68 2.70 -15.15
CA THR A 296 -10.05 4.02 -14.95
C THR A 296 -9.81 4.75 -16.27
N GLN A 297 -9.54 4.04 -17.37
CA GLN A 297 -9.41 4.66 -18.69
C GLN A 297 -10.74 5.27 -19.15
N GLU A 298 -11.82 4.51 -19.06
CA GLU A 298 -13.16 4.99 -19.43
C GLU A 298 -13.58 6.20 -18.57
N LEU A 299 -13.29 6.14 -17.26
CA LEU A 299 -13.54 7.28 -16.37
C LEU A 299 -12.72 8.51 -16.79
N MET A 300 -11.44 8.34 -17.11
CA MET A 300 -10.59 9.46 -17.55
C MET A 300 -11.07 10.06 -18.87
N ASP A 301 -11.44 9.24 -19.84
CA ASP A 301 -11.94 9.72 -21.13
C ASP A 301 -13.23 10.52 -20.95
N GLY A 302 -14.19 10.00 -20.18
CA GLY A 302 -15.43 10.72 -19.90
C GLY A 302 -15.23 12.02 -19.09
N LEU A 303 -14.35 12.03 -18.08
CA LEU A 303 -14.01 13.24 -17.34
C LEU A 303 -13.32 14.29 -18.24
N LYS A 304 -12.47 13.84 -19.18
CA LYS A 304 -11.82 14.73 -20.19
C LYS A 304 -12.86 15.37 -21.10
N ASP A 305 -13.84 14.61 -21.57
CA ASP A 305 -14.94 15.13 -22.41
C ASP A 305 -15.79 16.17 -21.66
N LEU A 306 -15.89 16.06 -20.33
CA LEU A 306 -16.53 17.04 -19.46
C LEU A 306 -15.61 18.26 -19.17
N GLY A 307 -14.37 18.29 -19.65
CA GLY A 307 -13.43 19.40 -19.49
C GLY A 307 -12.59 19.35 -18.22
N ALA A 308 -12.41 18.18 -17.61
CA ALA A 308 -11.55 18.03 -16.46
C ALA A 308 -10.06 18.23 -16.79
N LYS A 309 -9.30 18.78 -15.82
CA LYS A 309 -7.84 18.83 -15.81
C LYS A 309 -7.30 17.76 -14.87
N PHE A 310 -6.28 17.01 -15.30
CA PHE A 310 -5.79 15.83 -14.58
C PHE A 310 -4.46 16.09 -13.89
N PHE A 311 -4.30 15.47 -12.71
CA PHE A 311 -3.03 15.23 -12.04
C PHE A 311 -2.51 13.81 -12.30
N THR A 312 -3.41 12.90 -12.66
CA THR A 312 -3.06 11.53 -13.05
C THR A 312 -2.58 11.51 -14.51
N PRO A 313 -1.42 10.88 -14.80
CA PRO A 313 -0.96 10.71 -16.20
C PRO A 313 -1.94 9.86 -17.03
N PHE A 314 -2.07 10.20 -18.32
CA PHE A 314 -2.85 9.40 -19.26
C PHE A 314 -2.15 8.10 -19.66
N ASP A 315 -0.82 8.08 -19.60
CA ASP A 315 -0.04 6.88 -19.89
C ASP A 315 -0.34 5.78 -18.88
N ARG A 316 -0.84 4.64 -19.38
CA ARG A 316 -1.24 3.47 -18.57
C ARG A 316 -0.07 2.85 -17.80
N HIS A 317 1.17 2.99 -18.30
CA HIS A 317 2.37 2.49 -17.62
C HIS A 317 2.80 3.39 -16.45
N ARG A 318 2.38 4.64 -16.45
CA ARG A 318 2.73 5.64 -15.42
C ARG A 318 1.60 5.92 -14.44
N ARG A 319 0.58 5.08 -14.37
CA ARG A 319 -0.54 5.19 -13.42
C ARG A 319 -1.02 3.83 -12.93
N ALA A 320 -1.87 3.86 -11.91
CA ALA A 320 -2.58 2.70 -11.36
C ALA A 320 -4.09 2.97 -11.28
N GLY A 321 -4.75 2.39 -10.28
CA GLY A 321 -6.20 2.50 -10.09
C GLY A 321 -6.71 3.84 -9.55
N ILE A 322 -5.86 4.86 -9.36
CA ILE A 322 -6.24 6.19 -8.87
C ILE A 322 -6.35 7.16 -10.05
N VAL A 323 -7.46 7.90 -10.10
CA VAL A 323 -7.68 9.00 -11.05
C VAL A 323 -7.98 10.27 -10.26
N THR A 324 -7.14 11.30 -10.44
CA THR A 324 -7.29 12.60 -9.77
C THR A 324 -7.43 13.70 -10.79
N ALA A 325 -8.55 14.41 -10.73
CA ALA A 325 -8.90 15.44 -11.68
C ALA A 325 -9.68 16.58 -11.03
N LYS A 326 -9.64 17.76 -11.63
CA LYS A 326 -10.42 18.94 -11.21
C LYS A 326 -11.11 19.61 -12.39
N PHE A 327 -12.15 20.35 -12.07
CA PHE A 327 -12.86 21.21 -13.03
C PHE A 327 -12.62 22.69 -12.69
N ASP A 328 -12.23 23.48 -13.66
CA ASP A 328 -12.07 24.92 -13.45
C ASP A 328 -13.43 25.58 -13.16
N GLY A 329 -13.48 26.44 -12.17
CA GLY A 329 -14.70 27.17 -11.79
C GLY A 329 -15.72 26.37 -10.98
N LEU A 330 -15.45 25.07 -10.68
CA LEU A 330 -16.29 24.26 -9.80
C LEU A 330 -15.60 23.97 -8.47
N ASP A 331 -16.32 24.20 -7.40
CA ASP A 331 -15.83 23.88 -6.05
C ASP A 331 -15.82 22.36 -5.84
N CYS A 332 -14.66 21.84 -5.48
CA CYS A 332 -14.45 20.41 -5.28
C CYS A 332 -15.28 19.85 -4.11
N ASP A 333 -15.46 20.62 -3.03
CA ASP A 333 -16.26 20.18 -1.88
C ASP A 333 -17.73 20.06 -2.24
N THR A 334 -18.24 20.99 -3.05
CA THR A 334 -19.60 20.95 -3.60
C THR A 334 -19.79 19.69 -4.45
N LEU A 335 -18.86 19.40 -5.38
CA LEU A 335 -18.93 18.19 -6.21
C LEU A 335 -18.92 16.91 -5.39
N VAL A 336 -18.03 16.79 -4.41
CA VAL A 336 -17.97 15.61 -3.52
C VAL A 336 -19.27 15.44 -2.75
N ASN A 337 -19.83 16.53 -2.23
CA ASN A 337 -21.08 16.48 -1.45
C ASN A 337 -22.29 16.11 -2.32
N GLU A 338 -22.38 16.64 -3.53
CA GLU A 338 -23.46 16.30 -4.47
C GLU A 338 -23.34 14.81 -4.92
N LEU A 339 -22.14 14.35 -5.27
CA LEU A 339 -21.90 12.94 -5.58
C LEU A 339 -22.29 12.02 -4.42
N LYS A 340 -21.99 12.42 -3.18
CA LYS A 340 -22.36 11.67 -1.98
C LYS A 340 -23.88 11.55 -1.79
N LYS A 341 -24.67 12.60 -2.11
CA LYS A 341 -26.14 12.55 -2.10
C LYS A 341 -26.67 11.50 -3.08
N GLU A 342 -25.99 11.34 -4.21
CA GLU A 342 -26.29 10.32 -5.24
C GLU A 342 -25.65 8.94 -4.95
N ARG A 343 -25.18 8.72 -3.69
CA ARG A 343 -24.54 7.48 -3.23
C ARG A 343 -23.25 7.12 -3.97
N VAL A 344 -22.54 8.11 -4.51
CA VAL A 344 -21.20 7.96 -5.08
C VAL A 344 -20.17 8.35 -4.02
N VAL A 345 -19.27 7.44 -3.68
CA VAL A 345 -18.24 7.61 -2.65
C VAL A 345 -16.87 7.77 -3.29
N ILE A 346 -16.34 8.97 -3.23
CA ILE A 346 -15.00 9.36 -3.66
C ILE A 346 -14.31 10.18 -2.56
N SER A 347 -13.09 10.66 -2.80
CA SER A 347 -12.42 11.59 -1.89
C SER A 347 -11.88 12.83 -2.60
N LYS A 348 -11.57 13.86 -1.82
CA LYS A 348 -10.83 15.04 -2.28
C LYS A 348 -9.36 14.93 -1.85
N ARG A 349 -8.43 15.29 -2.75
CA ARG A 349 -7.01 15.47 -2.44
C ARG A 349 -6.49 16.71 -3.18
N PHE A 350 -5.82 17.61 -2.45
CA PHE A 350 -5.24 18.84 -3.00
C PHE A 350 -6.21 19.67 -3.87
N GLY A 351 -7.48 19.76 -3.43
CA GLY A 351 -8.49 20.51 -4.16
C GLY A 351 -9.01 19.85 -5.45
N ALA A 352 -8.71 18.56 -5.66
CA ALA A 352 -9.17 17.77 -6.79
C ALA A 352 -9.99 16.56 -6.35
N LEU A 353 -10.87 16.07 -7.22
CA LEU A 353 -11.61 14.82 -7.04
C LEU A 353 -10.64 13.66 -7.24
N ARG A 354 -10.62 12.71 -6.29
CA ARG A 354 -9.86 11.49 -6.41
C ARG A 354 -10.81 10.29 -6.44
N PHE A 355 -10.82 9.61 -7.57
CA PHE A 355 -11.52 8.36 -7.79
C PHE A 355 -10.55 7.20 -7.67
N SER A 356 -10.96 6.12 -7.08
CA SER A 356 -10.17 4.90 -6.95
C SER A 356 -11.09 3.66 -6.97
N PRO A 357 -11.56 3.29 -8.17
CA PRO A 357 -12.37 2.09 -8.37
C PRO A 357 -11.57 0.81 -8.15
N HIS A 358 -12.26 -0.30 -7.90
CA HIS A 358 -11.68 -1.63 -7.79
C HIS A 358 -12.56 -2.65 -8.54
N ILE A 359 -12.27 -3.95 -8.38
CA ILE A 359 -12.94 -5.08 -9.04
C ILE A 359 -14.47 -5.09 -8.92
N TYR A 360 -15.03 -4.43 -7.92
CA TYR A 360 -16.48 -4.34 -7.71
C TYR A 360 -17.15 -3.20 -8.51
N ASN A 361 -16.38 -2.34 -9.15
CA ASN A 361 -16.92 -1.29 -10.02
C ASN A 361 -17.10 -1.80 -11.46
N THR A 362 -18.10 -1.28 -12.14
CA THR A 362 -18.47 -1.64 -13.50
C THR A 362 -18.46 -0.42 -14.42
N GLN A 363 -18.51 -0.65 -15.73
CA GLN A 363 -18.72 0.37 -16.74
C GLN A 363 -19.98 1.21 -16.47
N GLY A 364 -21.08 0.56 -16.09
CA GLY A 364 -22.31 1.26 -15.72
C GLY A 364 -22.15 2.17 -14.48
N ASP A 365 -21.26 1.84 -13.55
CA ASP A 365 -20.93 2.73 -12.44
C ASP A 365 -20.19 4.00 -12.94
N VAL A 366 -19.29 3.86 -13.93
CA VAL A 366 -18.58 4.98 -14.55
C VAL A 366 -19.55 5.89 -15.30
N GLU A 367 -20.38 5.31 -16.18
CA GLU A 367 -21.42 6.03 -16.93
C GLU A 367 -22.32 6.85 -15.99
N ARG A 368 -22.76 6.24 -14.88
CA ARG A 368 -23.60 6.90 -13.88
C ARG A 368 -22.88 8.06 -13.20
N VAL A 369 -21.60 7.88 -12.80
CA VAL A 369 -20.79 8.95 -12.19
C VAL A 369 -20.61 10.12 -13.14
N LEU A 370 -20.28 9.87 -14.40
CA LEU A 370 -20.11 10.90 -15.43
C LEU A 370 -21.43 11.66 -15.70
N HIS A 371 -22.54 10.93 -15.76
CA HIS A 371 -23.87 11.54 -15.89
C HIS A 371 -24.18 12.50 -14.72
N ILE A 372 -23.95 12.08 -13.48
CA ILE A 372 -24.21 12.89 -12.29
C ILE A 372 -23.32 14.15 -12.32
N ILE A 373 -22.04 14.03 -12.63
CA ILE A 373 -21.12 15.19 -12.73
C ILE A 373 -21.64 16.17 -13.78
N ASN A 374 -22.03 15.69 -14.96
CA ASN A 374 -22.57 16.54 -16.03
C ASN A 374 -23.83 17.28 -15.60
N GLU A 375 -24.76 16.64 -14.89
CA GLU A 375 -25.97 17.28 -14.37
C GLU A 375 -25.65 18.37 -13.30
N ILE A 376 -24.67 18.12 -12.43
CA ILE A 376 -24.22 19.11 -11.46
C ILE A 376 -23.62 20.32 -12.19
N MET A 377 -22.79 20.09 -13.21
CA MET A 377 -22.18 21.16 -14.02
C MET A 377 -23.22 22.02 -14.72
N LYS A 378 -24.29 21.43 -15.26
CA LYS A 378 -25.40 22.16 -15.91
C LYS A 378 -26.14 23.07 -14.93
N ARG A 379 -26.30 22.64 -13.65
CA ARG A 379 -26.97 23.42 -12.61
C ARG A 379 -26.11 24.56 -12.04
N SER A 380 -24.80 24.47 -12.22
CA SER A 380 -23.83 25.45 -11.71
C SER A 380 -23.48 26.57 -12.70
N ARG A 381 -23.97 26.43 -13.96
CA ARG A 381 -23.92 27.44 -15.02
C ARG A 381 -25.17 28.31 -15.00
#